data_b7cd1f0428a1b1c7bd302a057c0caf2f
#
_entry.id   b7cd1f0428a1b1c7bd302a057c0caf2f
#
_cell.length_a   1.000
_cell.length_b   1.000
_cell.length_c   1.000
_cell.angle_alpha   90.00
_cell.angle_beta   90.00
_cell.angle_gamma   90.00
#
_symmetry.space_group_name_H-M   'P 1'
#
loop_
_entity.id
_entity.type
_entity.pdbx_description
1 polymer ?
#
loop_
_entity_poly.entity_id
_entity_poly.type
_entity_poly.pdbx_seq_one_letter_code
_entity_poly.pdbx_strand_id
1 'polypeptide(L)'
;MSDYKRLSPNLAVAGQIQPGQLEDIARQGFHTVINNRPDNEGDDQPSSETLEQAARAAGLAYYHLPVTPGEISDTDILGFAGLMQQSRGPVLAFCRTGNRSSSLWALSESARTDPKTLIATADQAGYDLSKQEARLQQRWRAGPGAQPQPGHSAATTWDVLVVGGGAGGLAAAASLLKRRPSLSIA
;
A
#
# COMPACT_ATOMS: atom_id res chain seq x y z
N MET A 1 15.91 18.47 -7.56
CA MET A 1 16.13 17.02 -7.37
C MET A 1 15.10 16.55 -6.37
N SER A 2 14.32 15.53 -6.71
CA SER A 2 13.36 14.96 -5.76
C SER A 2 14.11 14.24 -4.66
N ASP A 3 13.86 14.61 -3.40
CA ASP A 3 14.52 13.99 -2.25
C ASP A 3 13.76 12.73 -1.85
N TYR A 4 13.99 11.62 -2.57
CA TYR A 4 13.46 10.32 -2.22
C TYR A 4 14.54 9.43 -1.60
N LYS A 5 14.12 8.54 -0.69
CA LYS A 5 14.99 7.61 0.04
C LYS A 5 14.62 6.17 -0.32
N ARG A 6 15.61 5.35 -0.68
CA ARG A 6 15.38 3.93 -0.99
C ARG A 6 15.25 3.12 0.30
N LEU A 7 14.18 2.30 0.35
CA LEU A 7 13.94 1.34 1.42
C LEU A 7 14.20 -0.10 0.96
N SER A 8 14.10 -0.35 -0.35
CA SER A 8 14.46 -1.64 -0.95
C SER A 8 14.92 -1.43 -2.41
N PRO A 9 15.44 -2.46 -3.09
CA PRO A 9 15.76 -2.35 -4.51
C PRO A 9 14.60 -1.87 -5.37
N ASN A 10 13.38 -2.21 -5.00
CA ASN A 10 12.16 -1.93 -5.78
C ASN A 10 11.29 -0.79 -5.21
N LEU A 11 11.67 -0.20 -4.06
CA LEU A 11 10.88 0.86 -3.45
C LEU A 11 11.76 2.03 -2.98
N ALA A 12 11.35 3.21 -3.38
CA ALA A 12 11.77 4.46 -2.73
C ALA A 12 10.57 5.19 -2.14
N VAL A 13 10.82 6.04 -1.16
CA VAL A 13 9.81 6.81 -0.47
C VAL A 13 10.17 8.29 -0.50
N ALA A 14 9.16 9.16 -0.62
CA ALA A 14 9.31 10.61 -0.63
C ALA A 14 8.28 11.31 0.25
N GLY A 15 8.57 12.58 0.57
CA GLY A 15 7.56 13.54 0.96
C GLY A 15 6.65 13.92 -0.21
N GLN A 16 5.78 14.91 -0.01
CA GLN A 16 4.87 15.38 -1.05
C GLN A 16 5.63 15.70 -2.35
N ILE A 17 5.16 15.15 -3.45
CA ILE A 17 5.65 15.43 -4.79
C ILE A 17 4.71 16.39 -5.52
N GLN A 18 5.25 17.11 -6.52
CA GLN A 18 4.50 18.04 -7.37
C GLN A 18 4.31 17.46 -8.77
N PRO A 19 3.25 17.86 -9.50
CA PRO A 19 3.00 17.36 -10.86
C PRO A 19 4.21 17.52 -11.80
N GLY A 20 4.92 18.64 -11.74
CA GLY A 20 6.10 18.90 -12.58
C GLY A 20 7.32 18.03 -12.26
N GLN A 21 7.30 17.21 -11.20
CA GLN A 21 8.40 16.30 -10.85
C GLN A 21 8.23 14.90 -11.48
N LEU A 22 7.04 14.58 -12.01
CA LEU A 22 6.73 13.21 -12.46
C LEU A 22 7.51 12.78 -13.69
N GLU A 23 7.82 13.70 -14.61
CA GLU A 23 8.71 13.40 -15.74
C GLU A 23 10.13 13.06 -15.27
N ASP A 24 10.65 13.78 -14.28
CA ASP A 24 11.97 13.49 -13.71
C ASP A 24 11.97 12.15 -12.99
N ILE A 25 10.90 11.83 -12.26
CA ILE A 25 10.72 10.55 -11.59
C ILE A 25 10.73 9.41 -12.63
N ALA A 26 10.02 9.54 -13.74
CA ALA A 26 10.02 8.56 -14.83
C ALA A 26 11.42 8.41 -15.45
N ARG A 27 12.12 9.51 -15.70
CA ARG A 27 13.50 9.49 -16.24
C ARG A 27 14.51 8.83 -15.30
N GLN A 28 14.25 8.81 -13.99
CA GLN A 28 15.06 8.12 -13.00
C GLN A 28 14.77 6.62 -12.91
N GLY A 29 13.91 6.09 -13.78
CA GLY A 29 13.62 4.67 -13.90
C GLY A 29 12.52 4.17 -12.99
N PHE A 30 11.74 5.03 -12.35
CA PHE A 30 10.51 4.61 -11.69
C PHE A 30 9.44 4.28 -12.73
N HIS A 31 8.60 3.30 -12.42
CA HIS A 31 7.51 2.84 -13.27
C HIS A 31 6.14 3.06 -12.64
N THR A 32 6.12 3.17 -11.34
CA THR A 32 4.88 3.28 -10.56
C THR A 32 5.03 4.35 -9.48
N VAL A 33 3.96 5.11 -9.27
CA VAL A 33 3.81 6.05 -8.15
C VAL A 33 2.63 5.62 -7.30
N ILE A 34 2.83 5.53 -5.98
CA ILE A 34 1.76 5.26 -5.00
C ILE A 34 1.61 6.50 -4.12
N ASN A 35 0.43 7.12 -4.15
CA ASN A 35 0.05 8.22 -3.29
C ASN A 35 -0.66 7.69 -2.04
N ASN A 36 -0.01 7.80 -0.87
CA ASN A 36 -0.60 7.44 0.43
C ASN A 36 -1.20 8.63 1.18
N ARG A 37 -1.22 9.81 0.56
CA ARG A 37 -1.76 11.00 1.17
C ARG A 37 -3.22 11.20 0.78
N PRO A 38 -4.17 11.33 1.73
CA PRO A 38 -5.54 11.74 1.43
C PRO A 38 -5.57 13.12 0.78
N ASP A 39 -6.50 13.34 -0.13
CA ASP A 39 -6.76 14.68 -0.66
C ASP A 39 -7.26 15.62 0.46
N ASN A 40 -7.03 16.90 0.29
CA ASN A 40 -7.43 17.95 1.24
C ASN A 40 -6.79 17.84 2.65
N GLU A 41 -5.65 17.18 2.78
CA GLU A 41 -4.87 17.13 4.04
C GLU A 41 -4.06 18.43 4.27
N GLY A 42 -3.89 19.28 3.27
CA GLY A 42 -3.21 20.57 3.35
C GLY A 42 -3.54 21.47 2.17
N ASP A 43 -3.46 22.78 2.39
CA ASP A 43 -3.89 23.81 1.43
C ASP A 43 -3.08 23.80 0.12
N ASP A 44 -1.77 23.54 0.21
CA ASP A 44 -0.85 23.52 -0.95
C ASP A 44 -0.69 22.14 -1.60
N GLN A 45 -1.60 21.22 -1.30
CA GLN A 45 -1.52 19.86 -1.80
C GLN A 45 -2.15 19.75 -3.20
N PRO A 46 -1.41 19.27 -4.22
CA PRO A 46 -2.04 18.87 -5.46
C PRO A 46 -3.05 17.74 -5.24
N SER A 47 -4.20 17.81 -5.90
CA SER A 47 -5.17 16.72 -5.84
C SER A 47 -4.60 15.42 -6.42
N SER A 48 -5.10 14.28 -5.95
CA SER A 48 -4.73 12.98 -6.50
C SER A 48 -5.02 12.89 -7.99
N GLU A 49 -6.12 13.48 -8.46
CA GLU A 49 -6.47 13.55 -9.88
C GLU A 49 -5.42 14.31 -10.71
N THR A 50 -4.96 15.46 -10.22
CA THR A 50 -3.92 16.26 -10.90
C THR A 50 -2.60 15.48 -11.00
N LEU A 51 -2.23 14.78 -9.93
CA LEU A 51 -1.02 13.94 -9.92
C LEU A 51 -1.16 12.73 -10.84
N GLU A 52 -2.34 12.10 -10.89
CA GLU A 52 -2.61 10.98 -11.79
C GLU A 52 -2.50 11.39 -13.27
N GLN A 53 -3.07 12.53 -13.65
CA GLN A 53 -2.98 13.04 -15.01
C GLN A 53 -1.53 13.29 -15.42
N ALA A 54 -0.74 13.93 -14.55
CA ALA A 54 0.68 14.19 -14.80
C ALA A 54 1.52 12.89 -14.81
N ALA A 55 1.21 11.91 -13.96
CA ALA A 55 1.88 10.61 -13.96
C ALA A 55 1.62 9.84 -15.26
N ARG A 56 0.37 9.80 -15.72
CA ARG A 56 0.00 9.19 -17.00
C ARG A 56 0.72 9.86 -18.18
N ALA A 57 0.79 11.18 -18.18
CA ALA A 57 1.52 11.93 -19.22
C ALA A 57 3.02 11.58 -19.24
N ALA A 58 3.61 11.31 -18.06
CA ALA A 58 5.00 10.87 -17.92
C ALA A 58 5.20 9.35 -18.14
N GLY A 59 4.16 8.59 -18.49
CA GLY A 59 4.24 7.13 -18.69
C GLY A 59 4.33 6.29 -17.42
N LEU A 60 3.98 6.87 -16.26
CA LEU A 60 3.97 6.19 -14.96
C LEU A 60 2.59 5.59 -14.66
N ALA A 61 2.57 4.40 -14.08
CA ALA A 61 1.38 3.91 -13.39
C ALA A 61 1.18 4.71 -12.10
N TYR A 62 -0.07 5.08 -11.79
CA TYR A 62 -0.40 5.84 -10.59
C TYR A 62 -1.50 5.15 -9.81
N TYR A 63 -1.32 5.08 -8.49
CA TYR A 63 -2.29 4.52 -7.57
C TYR A 63 -2.50 5.46 -6.39
N HIS A 64 -3.75 5.72 -6.05
CA HIS A 64 -4.13 6.45 -4.85
C HIS A 64 -4.59 5.45 -3.78
N LEU A 65 -3.78 5.28 -2.74
CA LEU A 65 -4.07 4.50 -1.54
C LEU A 65 -4.03 5.44 -0.32
N PRO A 66 -5.07 6.26 -0.12
CA PRO A 66 -5.09 7.25 0.94
C PRO A 66 -5.15 6.57 2.30
N VAL A 67 -4.27 6.96 3.21
CA VAL A 67 -4.20 6.44 4.58
C VAL A 67 -4.24 7.61 5.56
N THR A 68 -5.14 7.55 6.53
CA THR A 68 -5.25 8.57 7.58
C THR A 68 -4.00 8.58 8.46
N PRO A 69 -3.45 9.76 8.80
CA PRO A 69 -2.29 9.84 9.68
C PRO A 69 -2.51 9.14 11.02
N GLY A 70 -1.63 8.21 11.38
CA GLY A 70 -1.71 7.47 12.64
C GLY A 70 -2.65 6.26 12.65
N GLU A 71 -3.45 6.06 11.60
CA GLU A 71 -4.49 5.01 11.53
C GLU A 71 -4.24 4.02 10.37
N ILE A 72 -3.06 3.42 10.33
CA ILE A 72 -2.79 2.39 9.31
C ILE A 72 -3.58 1.12 9.65
N SER A 73 -4.59 0.80 8.86
CA SER A 73 -5.38 -0.42 8.99
C SER A 73 -4.69 -1.64 8.36
N ASP A 74 -5.17 -2.83 8.68
CA ASP A 74 -4.68 -4.04 7.99
C ASP A 74 -5.09 -4.07 6.52
N THR A 75 -6.22 -3.47 6.17
CA THR A 75 -6.65 -3.28 4.77
C THR A 75 -5.66 -2.40 4.00
N ASP A 76 -5.15 -1.33 4.60
CA ASP A 76 -4.14 -0.46 3.98
C ASP A 76 -2.83 -1.22 3.73
N ILE A 77 -2.41 -2.04 4.70
CA ILE A 77 -1.21 -2.88 4.59
C ILE A 77 -1.35 -3.87 3.43
N LEU A 78 -2.50 -4.56 3.35
CA LEU A 78 -2.78 -5.50 2.27
C LEU A 78 -2.88 -4.81 0.91
N GLY A 79 -3.54 -3.66 0.86
CA GLY A 79 -3.62 -2.82 -0.33
C GLY A 79 -2.24 -2.42 -0.83
N PHE A 80 -1.38 -1.92 0.07
CA PHE A 80 -0.02 -1.54 -0.28
C PHE A 80 0.80 -2.74 -0.77
N ALA A 81 0.74 -3.88 -0.07
CA ALA A 81 1.43 -5.11 -0.48
C ALA A 81 0.97 -5.58 -1.87
N GLY A 82 -0.34 -5.52 -2.15
CA GLY A 82 -0.90 -5.85 -3.45
C GLY A 82 -0.40 -4.92 -4.57
N LEU A 83 -0.35 -3.61 -4.33
CA LEU A 83 0.21 -2.64 -5.26
C LEU A 83 1.69 -2.90 -5.54
N MET A 84 2.48 -3.22 -4.52
CA MET A 84 3.89 -3.58 -4.70
C MET A 84 4.07 -4.85 -5.54
N GLN A 85 3.24 -5.87 -5.35
CA GLN A 85 3.31 -7.12 -6.10
C GLN A 85 2.92 -6.97 -7.57
N GLN A 86 1.93 -6.13 -7.90
CA GLN A 86 1.48 -5.93 -9.27
C GLN A 86 2.32 -4.91 -10.05
N SER A 87 3.16 -4.13 -9.37
CA SER A 87 4.02 -3.14 -10.00
C SER A 87 5.13 -3.79 -10.80
N ARG A 88 5.33 -3.34 -12.04
CA ARG A 88 6.29 -3.96 -13.01
C ARG A 88 7.71 -3.45 -12.91
N GLY A 89 8.02 -2.59 -11.95
CA GLY A 89 9.36 -1.98 -11.81
C GLY A 89 9.48 -1.19 -10.53
N PRO A 90 10.52 -0.36 -10.40
CA PRO A 90 10.73 0.45 -9.22
C PRO A 90 9.54 1.36 -8.95
N VAL A 91 9.13 1.38 -7.68
CA VAL A 91 7.99 2.14 -7.16
C VAL A 91 8.49 3.33 -6.36
N LEU A 92 7.87 4.49 -6.56
CA LEU A 92 7.97 5.63 -5.66
C LEU A 92 6.67 5.75 -4.87
N ALA A 93 6.70 5.51 -3.57
CA ALA A 93 5.57 5.78 -2.69
C ALA A 93 5.78 7.12 -1.98
N PHE A 94 4.73 7.91 -1.84
CA PHE A 94 4.84 9.19 -1.14
C PHE A 94 3.63 9.47 -0.24
N CYS A 95 3.86 10.32 0.77
CA CYS A 95 2.82 10.93 1.58
C CYS A 95 3.26 12.37 1.93
N ARG A 96 2.76 12.95 3.00
CA ARG A 96 3.18 14.30 3.40
C ARG A 96 4.69 14.43 3.63
N THR A 97 5.29 13.48 4.37
CA THR A 97 6.72 13.51 4.78
C THR A 97 7.49 12.26 4.39
N GLY A 98 6.83 11.21 3.88
CA GLY A 98 7.39 9.89 3.63
C GLY A 98 7.17 8.88 4.76
N ASN A 99 6.92 9.33 5.98
CA ASN A 99 6.85 8.44 7.16
C ASN A 99 5.71 7.42 7.11
N ARG A 100 4.54 7.82 6.57
CA ARG A 100 3.37 6.94 6.40
C ARG A 100 3.65 5.84 5.36
N SER A 101 4.23 6.20 4.23
CA SER A 101 4.63 5.26 3.19
C SER A 101 5.72 4.29 3.67
N SER A 102 6.68 4.76 4.48
CA SER A 102 7.68 3.92 5.12
C SER A 102 7.07 2.95 6.12
N SER A 103 6.08 3.40 6.90
CA SER A 103 5.35 2.55 7.84
C SER A 103 4.54 1.47 7.12
N LEU A 104 3.86 1.81 6.02
CA LEU A 104 3.14 0.85 5.19
C LEU A 104 4.07 -0.21 4.61
N TRP A 105 5.23 0.19 4.08
CA TRP A 105 6.25 -0.73 3.59
C TRP A 105 6.70 -1.68 4.70
N ALA A 106 7.14 -1.16 5.84
CA ALA A 106 7.65 -1.99 6.92
C ALA A 106 6.58 -2.97 7.44
N LEU A 107 5.33 -2.51 7.60
CA LEU A 107 4.23 -3.37 8.01
C LEU A 107 3.88 -4.43 6.96
N SER A 108 3.99 -4.13 5.68
CA SER A 108 3.74 -5.10 4.59
C SER A 108 4.82 -6.19 4.52
N GLU A 109 6.06 -5.86 4.87
CA GLU A 109 7.20 -6.78 4.88
C GLU A 109 7.36 -7.54 6.21
N SER A 110 6.72 -7.08 7.29
CA SER A 110 6.96 -7.56 8.65
C SER A 110 6.64 -9.03 8.91
N ALA A 111 5.86 -9.69 8.06
CA ALA A 111 5.64 -11.13 8.16
C ALA A 111 6.81 -11.97 7.61
N ARG A 112 7.73 -11.37 6.85
CA ARG A 112 8.83 -12.05 6.15
C ARG A 112 10.20 -11.52 6.51
N THR A 113 10.28 -10.32 7.07
CA THR A 113 11.53 -9.63 7.38
C THR A 113 11.56 -9.27 8.85
N ASP A 114 12.70 -9.53 9.50
CA ASP A 114 12.90 -9.22 10.91
C ASP A 114 12.63 -7.73 11.20
N PRO A 115 11.84 -7.41 12.23
CA PRO A 115 11.50 -6.04 12.61
C PRO A 115 12.70 -5.12 12.83
N LYS A 116 13.79 -5.63 13.40
CA LYS A 116 15.00 -4.84 13.63
C LYS A 116 15.62 -4.39 12.29
N THR A 117 15.63 -5.27 11.30
CA THR A 117 16.12 -4.95 9.96
C THR A 117 15.24 -3.88 9.29
N LEU A 118 13.92 -3.99 9.41
CA LEU A 118 12.99 -3.00 8.84
C LEU A 118 13.15 -1.62 9.50
N ILE A 119 13.25 -1.58 10.83
CA ILE A 119 13.46 -0.35 11.60
C ILE A 119 14.81 0.28 11.22
N ALA A 120 15.89 -0.49 11.21
CA ALA A 120 17.20 0.01 10.85
C ALA A 120 17.26 0.55 9.41
N THR A 121 16.60 -0.10 8.47
CA THR A 121 16.52 0.38 7.07
C THR A 121 15.77 1.71 6.97
N ALA A 122 14.67 1.85 7.68
CA ALA A 122 13.89 3.09 7.69
C ALA A 122 14.67 4.23 8.38
N ASP A 123 15.35 3.94 9.50
CA ASP A 123 16.16 4.90 10.24
C ASP A 123 17.32 5.42 9.40
N GLN A 124 18.04 4.55 8.67
CA GLN A 124 19.08 4.94 7.71
C GLN A 124 18.54 5.85 6.60
N ALA A 125 17.28 5.69 6.23
CA ALA A 125 16.57 6.53 5.27
C ALA A 125 16.01 7.82 5.91
N GLY A 126 16.12 7.99 7.22
CA GLY A 126 15.65 9.15 7.98
C GLY A 126 14.18 9.08 8.40
N TYR A 127 13.60 7.87 8.48
CA TYR A 127 12.21 7.65 8.88
C TYR A 127 12.11 6.92 10.22
N ASP A 128 11.42 7.51 11.17
CA ASP A 128 11.18 6.93 12.50
C ASP A 128 9.97 5.98 12.49
N LEU A 129 10.22 4.70 12.74
CA LEU A 129 9.20 3.65 12.87
C LEU A 129 8.95 3.21 14.32
N SER A 130 9.43 3.94 15.32
CA SER A 130 9.30 3.58 16.74
C SER A 130 7.84 3.30 17.14
N LYS A 131 6.90 4.08 16.63
CA LYS A 131 5.45 3.88 16.87
C LYS A 131 4.88 2.59 16.28
N GLN A 132 5.58 1.97 15.35
CA GLN A 132 5.17 0.72 14.68
C GLN A 132 5.86 -0.51 15.25
N GLU A 133 6.87 -0.36 16.10
CA GLU A 133 7.71 -1.46 16.56
C GLU A 133 6.90 -2.62 17.16
N ALA A 134 6.00 -2.34 18.08
CA ALA A 134 5.16 -3.37 18.70
C ALA A 134 4.32 -4.16 17.67
N ARG A 135 3.77 -3.44 16.67
CA ARG A 135 2.97 -4.05 15.60
C ARG A 135 3.82 -4.85 14.63
N LEU A 136 5.02 -4.35 14.29
CA LEU A 136 6.00 -5.08 13.49
C LEU A 136 6.38 -6.40 14.16
N GLN A 137 6.68 -6.38 15.47
CA GLN A 137 7.01 -7.58 16.24
C GLN A 137 5.85 -8.56 16.33
N GLN A 138 4.62 -8.07 16.53
CA GLN A 138 3.42 -8.91 16.56
C GLN A 138 3.23 -9.64 15.22
N ARG A 139 3.34 -8.93 14.10
CA ARG A 139 3.19 -9.52 12.76
C ARG A 139 4.31 -10.51 12.43
N TRP A 140 5.53 -10.22 12.83
CA TRP A 140 6.67 -11.13 12.70
C TRP A 140 6.46 -12.44 13.43
N ARG A 141 6.01 -12.38 14.70
CA ARG A 141 5.72 -13.58 15.51
C ARG A 141 4.59 -14.42 14.95
N ALA A 142 3.61 -13.78 14.32
CA ALA A 142 2.50 -14.45 13.67
C ALA A 142 2.93 -15.20 12.39
N GLY A 143 4.04 -14.79 11.75
CA GLY A 143 4.62 -15.46 10.60
C GLY A 143 3.86 -15.20 9.28
N PRO A 144 4.40 -15.71 8.15
CA PRO A 144 3.87 -15.42 6.81
C PRO A 144 2.49 -16.02 6.51
N GLY A 145 1.94 -16.84 7.40
CA GLY A 145 0.57 -17.38 7.29
C GLY A 145 -0.48 -16.58 8.02
N ALA A 146 -0.07 -15.67 8.91
CA ALA A 146 -0.98 -14.81 9.65
C ALA A 146 -1.30 -13.56 8.82
N GLN A 147 -2.11 -13.72 7.80
CA GLN A 147 -2.71 -12.57 7.13
C GLN A 147 -3.63 -11.85 8.14
N PRO A 148 -3.61 -10.49 8.19
CA PRO A 148 -4.62 -9.77 8.95
C PRO A 148 -5.98 -10.20 8.39
N GLN A 149 -6.76 -10.85 9.23
CA GLN A 149 -8.18 -11.05 8.91
C GLN A 149 -8.81 -9.65 8.87
N PRO A 150 -9.48 -9.24 7.80
CA PRO A 150 -10.30 -8.04 7.86
C PRO A 150 -11.23 -8.23 9.05
N GLY A 151 -11.27 -7.23 9.94
CA GLY A 151 -11.88 -7.29 11.26
C GLY A 151 -13.23 -8.00 11.25
N HIS A 152 -13.21 -9.29 11.55
CA HIS A 152 -14.41 -10.05 11.78
C HIS A 152 -14.75 -9.92 13.26
N SER A 153 -15.68 -9.05 13.55
CA SER A 153 -16.56 -9.22 14.70
C SER A 153 -17.17 -10.61 14.57
N ALA A 154 -16.83 -11.52 15.50
CA ALA A 154 -17.44 -12.83 15.75
C ALA A 154 -17.79 -13.69 14.51
N ALA A 155 -16.90 -14.64 14.23
CA ALA A 155 -17.20 -15.97 13.67
C ALA A 155 -18.28 -16.07 12.58
N THR A 156 -18.04 -15.48 11.41
CA THR A 156 -18.68 -15.94 10.20
C THR A 156 -17.63 -16.67 9.36
N THR A 157 -17.68 -17.99 9.33
CA THR A 157 -16.85 -18.80 8.43
C THR A 157 -17.52 -18.80 7.05
N TRP A 158 -16.81 -18.37 6.03
CA TRP A 158 -17.28 -18.40 4.65
C TRP A 158 -16.53 -19.48 3.87
N ASP A 159 -17.22 -20.25 3.08
CA ASP A 159 -16.60 -21.24 2.19
C ASP A 159 -15.88 -20.58 1.01
N VAL A 160 -16.37 -19.39 0.58
CA VAL A 160 -15.80 -18.62 -0.53
C VAL A 160 -15.94 -17.13 -0.27
N LEU A 161 -14.86 -16.39 -0.45
CA LEU A 161 -14.86 -14.93 -0.44
C LEU A 161 -14.72 -14.40 -1.88
N VAL A 162 -15.70 -13.65 -2.36
CA VAL A 162 -15.64 -12.97 -3.67
C VAL A 162 -15.24 -11.51 -3.47
N VAL A 163 -14.03 -11.15 -3.93
CA VAL A 163 -13.50 -9.80 -3.82
C VAL A 163 -13.74 -9.04 -5.13
N GLY A 164 -14.57 -8.02 -5.07
CA GLY A 164 -14.90 -7.14 -6.18
C GLY A 164 -16.40 -7.08 -6.47
N GLY A 165 -16.97 -5.86 -6.39
CA GLY A 165 -18.39 -5.59 -6.66
C GLY A 165 -18.76 -5.43 -8.14
N GLY A 166 -17.86 -5.73 -9.07
CA GLY A 166 -18.14 -5.65 -10.51
C GLY A 166 -18.93 -6.85 -11.03
N ALA A 167 -19.45 -6.72 -12.28
CA ALA A 167 -20.25 -7.76 -12.94
C ALA A 167 -19.59 -9.16 -12.93
N GLY A 168 -18.25 -9.23 -12.97
CA GLY A 168 -17.49 -10.49 -12.90
C GLY A 168 -17.58 -11.16 -11.54
N GLY A 169 -17.50 -10.40 -10.44
CA GLY A 169 -17.59 -10.96 -9.08
C GLY A 169 -19.00 -11.48 -8.77
N LEU A 170 -20.02 -10.74 -9.14
CA LEU A 170 -21.42 -11.16 -8.98
C LEU A 170 -21.75 -12.40 -9.82
N ALA A 171 -21.23 -12.49 -11.06
CA ALA A 171 -21.43 -13.65 -11.91
C ALA A 171 -20.73 -14.91 -11.35
N ALA A 172 -19.54 -14.76 -10.75
CA ALA A 172 -18.83 -15.85 -10.10
C ALA A 172 -19.58 -16.37 -8.87
N ALA A 173 -20.05 -15.47 -8.01
CA ALA A 173 -20.86 -15.83 -6.84
C ALA A 173 -22.16 -16.58 -7.23
N ALA A 174 -22.89 -16.05 -8.21
CA ALA A 174 -24.10 -16.69 -8.71
C ALA A 174 -23.85 -18.07 -9.33
N SER A 175 -22.73 -18.22 -10.06
CA SER A 175 -22.35 -19.51 -10.67
C SER A 175 -21.97 -20.54 -9.61
N LEU A 176 -21.27 -20.15 -8.54
CA LEU A 176 -20.90 -21.05 -7.45
C LEU A 176 -22.12 -21.51 -6.66
N LEU A 177 -23.03 -20.62 -6.28
CA LEU A 177 -24.27 -20.95 -5.58
C LEU A 177 -25.18 -21.88 -6.41
N LYS A 178 -25.21 -21.71 -7.73
CA LYS A 178 -25.97 -22.59 -8.62
C LYS A 178 -25.43 -24.02 -8.67
N ARG A 179 -24.11 -24.18 -8.53
CA ARG A 179 -23.44 -25.50 -8.55
C ARG A 179 -23.38 -26.17 -7.18
N ARG A 180 -23.31 -25.39 -6.12
CA ARG A 180 -23.24 -25.84 -4.71
C ARG A 180 -24.06 -24.90 -3.82
N PRO A 181 -25.37 -25.12 -3.70
CA PRO A 181 -26.28 -24.21 -2.96
C PRO A 181 -26.00 -24.13 -1.44
N SER A 182 -25.22 -25.07 -0.90
CA SER A 182 -24.85 -25.11 0.51
C SER A 182 -23.64 -24.23 0.88
N LEU A 183 -22.98 -23.60 -0.11
CA LEU A 183 -21.85 -22.71 0.16
C LEU A 183 -22.33 -21.39 0.75
N SER A 184 -21.60 -20.89 1.73
CA SER A 184 -21.70 -19.51 2.19
C SER A 184 -20.71 -18.63 1.43
N ILE A 185 -21.16 -17.53 0.83
CA ILE A 185 -20.35 -16.59 0.03
C ILE A 185 -20.43 -15.20 0.65
N ALA A 186 -19.28 -14.54 0.81
CA ALA A 186 -19.16 -13.17 1.26
C ALA A 186 -18.42 -12.31 0.23
#